data_27366652da3adb2ab8c4edc6dc29f757
#
_entry.id   27366652da3adb2ab8c4edc6dc29f757
#
_cell.length_a   1.000
_cell.length_b   1.000
_cell.length_c   1.000
_cell.angle_alpha   90.00
_cell.angle_beta   90.00
_cell.angle_gamma   90.00
#
_symmetry.space_group_name_H-M   'P 1'
#
loop_
_entity.id
_entity.type
_entity.pdbx_description
1 polymer ?
#
loop_
_entity_poly.entity_id
_entity_poly.type
_entity_poly.pdbx_seq_one_letter_code
_entity_poly.pdbx_strand_id
1 'polypeptide(L)'
;MKFAFFTLGCKVNLFETQALSQLAAERGHEIVDSGADAVIINTCTVTSVSDHKNIRAFHRLRRDNPRAVIAACGCFAQIDPERVQATGEVDIVCGTQDRAQIIERCEAAVQGREAALPQGSGGYESLPAGIPQGRTRALLKLEDGCNNFCTYCIIPYARGRVRSLPPEQALAEARRLGAAGVHEIVLTGIEIASYGRDLAPRLTLTDLLEQLLGALPDIRFRLGSLDPRIIDEAFCERLRGFDNLALHFHLSMQSGCDSVLERMGRRYTSAEFHACCERLRRAFPDCSITTDLIVGFPGETEEEFETTLRFLEKCAFASVHVFPYSPREGTKAADMPGQLDKAVKTERADRAKRVAAVLSENCRRGFIGRELEVLPEHPAGGVWAAHGRYGFPIYIEGEQVHKNQPRRVRLTTLYKDGLKGEIVE
;
A
#
# COMPACT_ATOMS: atom_id res chain seq x y z
N MET A 1 10.04 13.48 26.20
CA MET A 1 9.18 14.36 25.37
C MET A 1 7.98 13.56 24.88
N LYS A 2 6.92 14.25 24.44
CA LYS A 2 5.71 13.67 23.89
C LYS A 2 5.69 13.83 22.38
N PHE A 3 5.53 12.75 21.65
CA PHE A 3 5.46 12.73 20.20
C PHE A 3 4.06 12.32 19.72
N ALA A 4 3.53 13.02 18.72
CA ALA A 4 2.36 12.58 17.97
C ALA A 4 2.71 12.32 16.52
N PHE A 5 2.04 11.33 15.90
CA PHE A 5 2.30 10.93 14.53
C PHE A 5 1.03 11.00 13.69
N PHE A 6 1.15 11.57 12.51
CA PHE A 6 0.05 11.67 11.56
C PHE A 6 0.48 11.15 10.18
N THR A 7 -0.35 10.29 9.58
CA THR A 7 -0.02 9.66 8.28
C THR A 7 -1.04 10.04 7.23
N LEU A 8 -0.56 10.53 6.10
CA LEU A 8 -1.29 10.61 4.85
C LEU A 8 -0.61 9.73 3.81
N GLY A 9 -1.40 9.03 2.99
CA GLY A 9 -0.88 8.29 1.84
C GLY A 9 -1.08 6.78 1.86
N CYS A 10 -0.07 6.06 1.42
CA CYS A 10 -0.10 4.62 1.14
C CYS A 10 0.39 3.76 2.32
N LYS A 11 0.42 2.44 2.11
CA LYS A 11 0.95 1.48 3.09
C LYS A 11 2.42 1.71 3.44
N VAL A 12 3.22 2.21 2.47
CA VAL A 12 4.63 2.55 2.72
C VAL A 12 4.73 3.72 3.70
N ASN A 13 3.96 4.80 3.52
CA ASN A 13 3.92 5.90 4.48
C ASN A 13 3.46 5.42 5.87
N LEU A 14 2.49 4.53 5.92
CA LEU A 14 2.04 3.96 7.19
C LEU A 14 3.13 3.15 7.88
N PHE A 15 3.84 2.29 7.13
CA PHE A 15 5.01 1.56 7.65
C PHE A 15 6.05 2.53 8.24
N GLU A 16 6.41 3.56 7.47
CA GLU A 16 7.41 4.55 7.87
C GLU A 16 6.99 5.31 9.14
N THR A 17 5.71 5.67 9.25
CA THR A 17 5.19 6.32 10.45
C THR A 17 5.22 5.40 11.67
N GLN A 18 4.85 4.12 11.50
CA GLN A 18 4.92 3.13 12.59
C GLN A 18 6.37 2.90 13.04
N ALA A 19 7.30 2.84 12.10
CA ALA A 19 8.73 2.72 12.40
C ALA A 19 9.26 3.93 13.18
N LEU A 20 8.92 5.15 12.76
CA LEU A 20 9.30 6.37 13.46
C LEU A 20 8.70 6.44 14.87
N SER A 21 7.44 6.02 15.03
CA SER A 21 6.79 5.95 16.33
C SER A 21 7.50 4.96 17.26
N GLN A 22 7.92 3.80 16.75
CA GLN A 22 8.70 2.83 17.52
C GLN A 22 10.07 3.38 17.90
N LEU A 23 10.79 3.98 16.94
CA LEU A 23 12.10 4.60 17.22
C LEU A 23 12.01 5.70 18.29
N ALA A 24 10.96 6.53 18.26
CA ALA A 24 10.73 7.52 19.31
C ALA A 24 10.49 6.88 20.69
N ALA A 25 9.70 5.81 20.73
CA ALA A 25 9.46 5.06 21.98
C ALA A 25 10.75 4.38 22.52
N GLU A 26 11.58 3.80 21.64
CA GLU A 26 12.88 3.20 22.01
C GLU A 26 13.88 4.24 22.53
N ARG A 27 13.75 5.51 22.14
CA ARG A 27 14.50 6.65 22.69
C ARG A 27 13.92 7.19 24.00
N GLY A 28 12.89 6.56 24.56
CA GLY A 28 12.27 6.92 25.82
C GLY A 28 11.24 8.06 25.73
N HIS A 29 10.69 8.31 24.52
CA HIS A 29 9.62 9.29 24.35
C HIS A 29 8.24 8.65 24.52
N GLU A 30 7.30 9.44 25.03
CA GLU A 30 5.89 9.06 25.13
C GLU A 30 5.18 9.32 23.80
N ILE A 31 4.43 8.33 23.31
CA ILE A 31 3.61 8.48 22.10
C ILE A 31 2.18 8.85 22.51
N VAL A 32 1.69 9.98 22.03
CA VAL A 32 0.41 10.56 22.45
C VAL A 32 -0.45 10.92 21.24
N ASP A 33 -1.77 10.98 21.45
CA ASP A 33 -2.72 11.45 20.42
C ASP A 33 -2.95 12.96 20.48
N SER A 34 -2.62 13.61 21.60
CA SER A 34 -2.80 15.04 21.83
C SER A 34 -1.81 15.58 22.85
N GLY A 35 -1.57 16.90 22.84
CA GLY A 35 -0.66 17.55 23.78
C GLY A 35 0.80 17.18 23.56
N ALA A 36 1.20 16.96 22.33
CA ALA A 36 2.56 16.63 21.94
C ALA A 36 3.51 17.84 22.03
N ASP A 37 4.79 17.56 22.34
CA ASP A 37 5.89 18.52 22.20
C ASP A 37 6.35 18.61 20.74
N ALA A 38 6.24 17.49 20.00
CA ALA A 38 6.53 17.41 18.57
C ALA A 38 5.48 16.55 17.83
N VAL A 39 5.10 16.99 16.63
CA VAL A 39 4.18 16.27 15.74
C VAL A 39 4.90 15.95 14.44
N ILE A 40 4.99 14.66 14.08
CA ILE A 40 5.56 14.23 12.82
C ILE A 40 4.44 13.84 11.86
N ILE A 41 4.38 14.49 10.69
CA ILE A 41 3.43 14.17 9.63
C ILE A 41 4.15 13.57 8.41
N ASN A 42 3.77 12.34 8.04
CA ASN A 42 4.22 11.69 6.81
C ASN A 42 3.25 12.00 5.67
N THR A 43 3.76 12.64 4.62
CA THR A 43 2.99 13.27 3.56
C THR A 43 2.96 12.46 2.26
N CYS A 44 1.89 12.62 1.49
CA CYS A 44 1.67 11.94 0.21
C CYS A 44 1.51 12.93 -0.94
N THR A 45 1.95 12.53 -2.15
CA THR A 45 1.87 13.38 -3.34
C THR A 45 1.40 12.62 -4.60
N VAL A 46 0.75 11.47 -4.44
CA VAL A 46 0.31 10.64 -5.59
C VAL A 46 -0.73 11.37 -6.44
N THR A 47 -1.59 12.19 -5.85
CA THR A 47 -2.61 12.98 -6.55
C THR A 47 -2.60 14.43 -6.09
N SER A 48 -3.09 15.36 -6.92
CA SER A 48 -3.28 16.77 -6.53
C SER A 48 -4.23 16.92 -5.33
N VAL A 49 -5.20 16.04 -5.18
CA VAL A 49 -6.08 15.98 -4.00
C VAL A 49 -5.29 15.65 -2.74
N SER A 50 -4.27 14.82 -2.84
CA SER A 50 -3.39 14.49 -1.71
C SER A 50 -2.62 15.72 -1.23
N ASP A 51 -2.15 16.58 -2.14
CA ASP A 51 -1.43 17.80 -1.76
C ASP A 51 -2.32 18.77 -0.97
N HIS A 52 -3.56 18.97 -1.44
CA HIS A 52 -4.53 19.76 -0.68
C HIS A 52 -4.86 19.17 0.70
N LYS A 53 -4.90 17.84 0.82
CA LYS A 53 -5.08 17.18 2.12
C LYS A 53 -3.89 17.41 3.04
N ASN A 54 -2.64 17.39 2.52
CA ASN A 54 -1.46 17.73 3.33
C ASN A 54 -1.54 19.14 3.88
N ILE A 55 -1.81 20.14 3.03
CA ILE A 55 -1.89 21.55 3.45
C ILE A 55 -2.98 21.74 4.52
N ARG A 56 -4.17 21.16 4.33
CA ARG A 56 -5.23 21.21 5.35
C ARG A 56 -4.81 20.53 6.65
N ALA A 57 -4.05 19.44 6.57
CA ALA A 57 -3.53 18.76 7.74
C ALA A 57 -2.51 19.63 8.49
N PHE A 58 -1.62 20.35 7.80
CA PHE A 58 -0.67 21.27 8.44
C PHE A 58 -1.39 22.35 9.25
N HIS A 59 -2.34 23.07 8.64
CA HIS A 59 -3.15 24.07 9.34
C HIS A 59 -3.90 23.50 10.56
N ARG A 60 -4.48 22.30 10.42
CA ARG A 60 -5.16 21.62 11.53
C ARG A 60 -4.18 21.27 12.65
N LEU A 61 -3.06 20.63 12.32
CA LEU A 61 -2.07 20.19 13.31
C LEU A 61 -1.48 21.38 14.07
N ARG A 62 -1.18 22.49 13.41
CA ARG A 62 -0.70 23.72 14.06
C ARG A 62 -1.75 24.32 14.99
N ARG A 63 -3.00 24.41 14.53
CA ARG A 63 -4.11 24.91 15.35
C ARG A 63 -4.31 24.05 16.61
N ASP A 64 -4.28 22.73 16.44
CA ASP A 64 -4.52 21.77 17.51
C ASP A 64 -3.30 21.62 18.46
N ASN A 65 -2.09 22.01 17.99
CA ASN A 65 -0.83 21.94 18.72
C ASN A 65 -0.01 23.25 18.54
N PRO A 66 -0.45 24.39 19.07
CA PRO A 66 0.11 25.72 18.72
C PRO A 66 1.55 25.93 19.17
N ARG A 67 2.04 25.14 20.13
CA ARG A 67 3.41 25.22 20.66
C ARG A 67 4.31 24.07 20.29
N ALA A 68 3.76 23.02 19.65
CA ALA A 68 4.54 21.86 19.27
C ALA A 68 5.43 22.17 18.06
N VAL A 69 6.57 21.51 17.98
CA VAL A 69 7.35 21.44 16.75
C VAL A 69 6.61 20.56 15.74
N ILE A 70 6.30 21.07 14.57
CA ILE A 70 5.67 20.30 13.48
C ILE A 70 6.72 19.95 12.45
N ALA A 71 6.96 18.65 12.25
CA ALA A 71 7.91 18.14 11.29
C ALA A 71 7.18 17.37 10.17
N ALA A 72 7.39 17.75 8.91
CA ALA A 72 6.84 17.07 7.74
C ALA A 72 7.91 16.24 7.05
N CYS A 73 7.57 14.99 6.71
CA CYS A 73 8.38 14.11 5.87
C CYS A 73 7.53 13.45 4.78
N GLY A 74 8.15 12.63 3.94
CA GLY A 74 7.45 11.86 2.91
C GLY A 74 7.40 12.53 1.54
N CYS A 75 6.54 12.00 0.66
CA CYS A 75 6.62 12.30 -0.77
C CYS A 75 6.31 13.77 -1.12
N PHE A 76 5.33 14.41 -0.46
CA PHE A 76 5.01 15.81 -0.73
C PHE A 76 6.12 16.74 -0.22
N ALA A 77 6.62 16.48 0.98
CA ALA A 77 7.75 17.23 1.53
C ALA A 77 9.03 17.09 0.68
N GLN A 78 9.20 15.96 -0.03
CA GLN A 78 10.32 15.73 -0.95
C GLN A 78 10.17 16.49 -2.27
N ILE A 79 8.96 16.49 -2.85
CA ILE A 79 8.72 17.06 -4.20
C ILE A 79 8.60 18.57 -4.16
N ASP A 80 7.98 19.11 -3.12
CA ASP A 80 7.64 20.54 -3.04
C ASP A 80 7.91 21.09 -1.62
N PRO A 81 9.18 21.05 -1.17
CA PRO A 81 9.56 21.51 0.17
C PRO A 81 9.26 23.01 0.36
N GLU A 82 9.41 23.81 -0.70
CA GLU A 82 9.14 25.26 -0.66
C GLU A 82 7.68 25.55 -0.37
N ARG A 83 6.77 24.80 -0.99
CA ARG A 83 5.32 24.94 -0.74
C ARG A 83 4.94 24.48 0.66
N VAL A 84 5.61 23.48 1.22
CA VAL A 84 5.44 23.06 2.62
C VAL A 84 5.86 24.20 3.56
N GLN A 85 7.04 24.79 3.35
CA GLN A 85 7.56 25.90 4.14
C GLN A 85 6.69 27.16 4.00
N ALA A 86 6.22 27.45 2.80
CA ALA A 86 5.37 28.63 2.52
C ALA A 86 4.02 28.61 3.28
N THR A 87 3.60 27.46 3.83
CA THR A 87 2.40 27.42 4.69
C THR A 87 2.61 28.14 6.02
N GLY A 88 3.85 28.29 6.49
CA GLY A 88 4.18 28.85 7.80
C GLY A 88 3.81 27.97 8.99
N GLU A 89 3.32 26.73 8.74
CA GLU A 89 2.80 25.83 9.77
C GLU A 89 3.77 24.72 10.17
N VAL A 90 4.81 24.49 9.34
CA VAL A 90 5.77 23.40 9.48
C VAL A 90 7.14 23.97 9.84
N ASP A 91 7.70 23.50 10.95
CA ASP A 91 8.99 23.97 11.47
C ASP A 91 10.18 23.20 10.85
N ILE A 92 9.97 21.90 10.54
CA ILE A 92 11.00 21.01 10.00
C ILE A 92 10.47 20.32 8.75
N VAL A 93 11.21 20.43 7.64
CA VAL A 93 10.90 19.71 6.40
C VAL A 93 12.00 18.68 6.15
N CYS A 94 11.58 17.41 6.00
CA CYS A 94 12.43 16.27 5.64
C CYS A 94 11.87 15.61 4.37
N GLY A 95 12.76 15.02 3.58
CA GLY A 95 12.33 14.29 2.38
C GLY A 95 11.87 12.86 2.65
N THR A 96 12.24 11.98 1.72
CA THR A 96 11.94 10.55 1.74
C THR A 96 13.13 9.69 2.16
N GLN A 97 14.23 10.29 2.59
CA GLN A 97 15.44 9.61 3.09
C GLN A 97 15.80 10.16 4.48
N ASP A 98 16.60 9.40 5.22
CA ASP A 98 17.10 9.74 6.55
C ASP A 98 16.00 10.14 7.55
N ARG A 99 14.85 9.49 7.45
CA ARG A 99 13.67 9.77 8.29
C ARG A 99 13.92 9.51 9.76
N ALA A 100 14.77 8.53 10.09
CA ALA A 100 15.14 8.26 11.48
C ALA A 100 15.72 9.51 12.19
N GLN A 101 16.42 10.37 11.47
CA GLN A 101 17.00 11.61 11.99
C GLN A 101 15.93 12.70 12.31
N ILE A 102 14.69 12.55 11.82
CA ILE A 102 13.62 13.54 12.10
C ILE A 102 13.31 13.62 13.59
N ILE A 103 13.46 12.51 14.32
CA ILE A 103 13.24 12.49 15.77
C ILE A 103 14.28 13.36 16.47
N GLU A 104 15.57 13.20 16.14
CA GLU A 104 16.67 14.02 16.69
C GLU A 104 16.51 15.51 16.36
N ARG A 105 16.03 15.80 15.14
CA ARG A 105 15.76 17.19 14.73
C ARG A 105 14.61 17.80 15.55
N CYS A 106 13.56 17.02 15.81
CA CYS A 106 12.48 17.47 16.70
C CYS A 106 12.98 17.70 18.13
N GLU A 107 13.81 16.78 18.66
CA GLU A 107 14.42 16.91 20.00
C GLU A 107 15.25 18.20 20.11
N ALA A 108 16.08 18.47 19.10
CA ALA A 108 16.90 19.68 19.04
C ALA A 108 16.06 20.94 18.95
N ALA A 109 15.05 20.97 18.09
CA ALA A 109 14.17 22.11 17.90
C ALA A 109 13.36 22.44 19.17
N VAL A 110 12.81 21.43 19.86
CA VAL A 110 12.11 21.65 21.15
C VAL A 110 13.04 22.23 22.21
N GLN A 111 14.34 21.92 22.16
CA GLN A 111 15.36 22.44 23.06
C GLN A 111 15.98 23.77 22.59
N GLY A 112 15.47 24.36 21.50
CA GLY A 112 16.02 25.60 20.92
C GLY A 112 17.41 25.46 20.30
N ARG A 113 17.80 24.24 19.89
CA ARG A 113 19.09 23.92 19.25
C ARG A 113 18.90 23.69 17.75
N GLU A 114 19.91 24.01 16.96
CA GLU A 114 19.95 23.59 15.55
C GLU A 114 20.37 22.13 15.44
N ALA A 115 19.68 21.36 14.59
CA ALA A 115 20.08 20.01 14.23
C ALA A 115 20.75 20.01 12.86
N ALA A 116 21.72 19.12 12.67
CA ALA A 116 22.38 18.94 11.38
C ALA A 116 21.38 18.52 10.29
N LEU A 117 21.62 19.00 9.06
CA LEU A 117 20.86 18.55 7.90
C LEU A 117 21.24 17.09 7.57
N PRO A 118 20.26 16.24 7.23
CA PRO A 118 20.56 14.86 6.84
C PRO A 118 21.45 14.84 5.58
N GLN A 119 22.45 13.96 5.61
CA GLN A 119 23.23 13.62 4.42
C GLN A 119 22.70 12.29 3.91
N GLY A 120 21.94 12.31 2.80
CA GLY A 120 21.34 11.11 2.22
C GLY A 120 22.38 9.99 2.02
N SER A 121 22.11 8.83 2.60
CA SER A 121 23.02 7.67 2.51
C SER A 121 23.01 7.00 1.13
N GLY A 122 22.04 7.32 0.28
CA GLY A 122 21.87 6.75 -1.06
C GLY A 122 21.42 5.29 -1.10
N GLY A 123 21.48 4.56 0.03
CA GLY A 123 21.08 3.17 0.17
C GLY A 123 19.62 2.98 0.60
N TYR A 124 19.24 1.73 0.88
CA TYR A 124 17.97 1.42 1.53
C TYR A 124 18.00 1.92 2.99
N GLU A 125 17.01 2.73 3.35
CA GLU A 125 16.84 3.16 4.74
C GLU A 125 16.17 2.03 5.55
N SER A 126 16.97 1.33 6.35
CA SER A 126 16.47 0.27 7.22
C SER A 126 15.76 0.89 8.42
N LEU A 127 14.44 0.81 8.43
CA LEU A 127 13.59 1.20 9.55
C LEU A 127 12.98 -0.07 10.17
N PRO A 128 12.86 -0.15 11.50
CA PRO A 128 12.25 -1.29 12.16
C PRO A 128 10.78 -1.41 11.73
N ALA A 129 10.31 -2.63 11.49
CA ALA A 129 8.89 -2.84 11.27
C ALA A 129 8.12 -2.60 12.57
N GLY A 130 7.24 -1.61 12.59
CA GLY A 130 6.47 -1.29 13.79
C GLY A 130 5.56 -2.45 14.21
N ILE A 131 5.53 -2.78 15.50
CA ILE A 131 4.54 -3.70 16.05
C ILE A 131 3.18 -3.01 15.97
N PRO A 132 2.18 -3.63 15.34
CA PRO A 132 0.91 -2.96 15.07
C PRO A 132 0.14 -2.71 16.36
N GLN A 133 0.10 -1.45 16.82
CA GLN A 133 -0.81 -1.05 17.88
C GLN A 133 -2.22 -0.87 17.32
N GLY A 134 -3.17 -1.60 17.88
CA GLY A 134 -4.57 -1.51 17.43
C GLY A 134 -4.88 -2.17 16.08
N ARG A 135 -3.92 -2.78 15.37
CA ARG A 135 -4.09 -3.55 14.13
C ARG A 135 -3.66 -5.00 14.34
N THR A 136 -4.14 -5.90 13.49
CA THR A 136 -3.81 -7.34 13.54
C THR A 136 -2.72 -7.73 12.55
N ARG A 137 -2.51 -6.93 11.52
CA ARG A 137 -1.53 -7.18 10.46
C ARG A 137 -0.37 -6.20 10.58
N ALA A 138 0.85 -6.71 10.54
CA ALA A 138 2.06 -5.90 10.45
C ALA A 138 2.40 -5.57 8.99
N LEU A 139 3.10 -4.46 8.79
CA LEU A 139 3.68 -4.11 7.50
C LEU A 139 5.19 -4.40 7.56
N LEU A 140 5.74 -4.95 6.48
CA LEU A 140 7.18 -5.08 6.27
C LEU A 140 7.53 -4.49 4.91
N LYS A 141 8.28 -3.39 4.91
CA LYS A 141 8.72 -2.71 3.68
C LYS A 141 9.98 -3.41 3.15
N LEU A 142 9.84 -4.04 1.99
CA LEU A 142 10.92 -4.79 1.34
C LEU A 142 11.73 -3.93 0.37
N GLU A 143 11.12 -2.89 -0.16
CA GLU A 143 11.69 -2.10 -1.25
C GLU A 143 11.20 -0.65 -1.19
N ASP A 144 12.02 0.28 -1.67
CA ASP A 144 11.69 1.69 -1.86
C ASP A 144 12.21 2.17 -3.21
N GLY A 145 11.50 3.14 -3.81
CA GLY A 145 11.83 3.69 -5.12
C GLY A 145 11.22 2.91 -6.28
N CYS A 146 11.40 3.41 -7.51
CA CYS A 146 10.87 2.79 -8.71
C CYS A 146 11.65 3.22 -9.96
N ASN A 147 11.93 2.27 -10.86
CA ASN A 147 12.62 2.49 -12.12
C ASN A 147 11.71 2.47 -13.35
N ASN A 148 10.36 2.38 -13.18
CA ASN A 148 9.45 2.24 -14.30
C ASN A 148 9.20 3.56 -15.05
N PHE A 149 9.19 4.71 -14.35
CA PHE A 149 8.93 6.03 -14.95
C PHE A 149 7.69 6.09 -15.83
N CYS A 150 6.58 5.46 -15.36
CA CYS A 150 5.29 5.57 -16.04
C CYS A 150 4.92 7.05 -16.22
N THR A 151 4.34 7.41 -17.35
CA THR A 151 4.17 8.81 -17.77
C THR A 151 3.34 9.68 -16.82
N TYR A 152 2.47 9.06 -16.02
CA TYR A 152 1.60 9.71 -15.03
C TYR A 152 2.18 9.76 -13.61
N CYS A 153 3.32 9.09 -13.36
CA CYS A 153 3.76 8.78 -12.00
C CYS A 153 4.89 9.69 -11.53
N ILE A 154 4.65 10.39 -10.41
CA ILE A 154 5.65 11.25 -9.76
C ILE A 154 6.58 10.48 -8.81
N ILE A 155 6.26 9.23 -8.48
CA ILE A 155 6.96 8.47 -7.43
C ILE A 155 8.45 8.25 -7.70
N PRO A 156 8.92 7.97 -8.93
CA PRO A 156 10.37 7.86 -9.18
C PRO A 156 11.14 9.14 -8.83
N TYR A 157 10.51 10.30 -8.94
CA TYR A 157 11.10 11.59 -8.58
C TYR A 157 11.06 11.85 -7.07
N ALA A 158 10.00 11.38 -6.39
CA ALA A 158 9.85 11.54 -4.95
C ALA A 158 10.71 10.56 -4.15
N ARG A 159 10.87 9.32 -4.62
CA ARG A 159 11.52 8.25 -3.87
C ARG A 159 12.81 7.73 -4.48
N GLY A 160 13.16 8.19 -5.68
CA GLY A 160 14.38 7.79 -6.36
C GLY A 160 14.34 6.38 -6.94
N ARG A 161 15.52 5.82 -7.17
CA ARG A 161 15.71 4.48 -7.76
C ARG A 161 15.37 3.37 -6.76
N VAL A 162 15.16 2.18 -7.31
CA VAL A 162 14.94 0.95 -6.52
C VAL A 162 16.06 0.72 -5.53
N ARG A 163 15.70 0.49 -4.30
CA ARG A 163 16.57 0.08 -3.19
C ARG A 163 15.84 -1.00 -2.39
N SER A 164 16.51 -2.12 -2.17
CA SER A 164 15.92 -3.32 -1.55
C SER A 164 16.48 -3.56 -0.16
N LEU A 165 15.61 -3.98 0.75
CA LEU A 165 15.99 -4.48 2.07
C LEU A 165 16.77 -5.79 1.90
N PRO A 166 17.96 -5.95 2.47
CA PRO A 166 18.68 -7.23 2.43
C PRO A 166 17.84 -8.40 2.98
N PRO A 167 17.89 -9.59 2.34
CA PRO A 167 17.00 -10.70 2.69
C PRO A 167 17.16 -11.19 4.13
N GLU A 168 18.39 -11.17 4.66
CA GLU A 168 18.65 -11.51 6.06
C GLU A 168 18.00 -10.55 7.05
N GLN A 169 17.91 -9.25 6.71
CA GLN A 169 17.21 -8.25 7.50
C GLN A 169 15.69 -8.42 7.39
N ALA A 170 15.18 -8.73 6.19
CA ALA A 170 13.76 -9.01 5.98
C ALA A 170 13.32 -10.22 6.82
N LEU A 171 14.13 -11.29 6.84
CA LEU A 171 13.87 -12.49 7.63
C LEU A 171 13.95 -12.21 9.15
N ALA A 172 14.95 -11.45 9.58
CA ALA A 172 15.10 -11.07 11.00
C ALA A 172 13.88 -10.26 11.48
N GLU A 173 13.43 -9.26 10.69
CA GLU A 173 12.24 -8.46 11.02
C GLU A 173 10.97 -9.31 11.02
N ALA A 174 10.79 -10.21 10.05
CA ALA A 174 9.63 -11.11 10.02
C ALA A 174 9.60 -12.04 11.25
N ARG A 175 10.74 -12.59 11.68
CA ARG A 175 10.86 -13.37 12.92
C ARG A 175 10.53 -12.55 14.17
N ARG A 176 11.01 -11.32 14.24
CA ARG A 176 10.72 -10.40 15.35
C ARG A 176 9.21 -10.10 15.45
N LEU A 177 8.56 -9.85 14.33
CA LEU A 177 7.11 -9.65 14.27
C LEU A 177 6.34 -10.91 14.72
N GLY A 178 6.75 -12.09 14.25
CA GLY A 178 6.15 -13.37 14.68
C GLY A 178 6.29 -13.61 16.18
N ALA A 179 7.48 -13.38 16.73
CA ALA A 179 7.72 -13.48 18.18
C ALA A 179 6.88 -12.49 19.01
N ALA A 180 6.47 -11.38 18.42
CA ALA A 180 5.54 -10.41 19.00
C ALA A 180 4.05 -10.78 18.82
N GLY A 181 3.72 -11.98 18.31
CA GLY A 181 2.35 -12.48 18.15
C GLY A 181 1.64 -11.98 16.90
N VAL A 182 2.36 -11.56 15.87
CA VAL A 182 1.79 -11.18 14.58
C VAL A 182 1.47 -12.42 13.75
N HIS A 183 0.21 -12.60 13.33
CA HIS A 183 -0.25 -13.73 12.51
C HIS A 183 -0.24 -13.44 11.00
N GLU A 184 -0.24 -12.18 10.59
CA GLU A 184 -0.17 -11.83 9.17
C GLU A 184 0.79 -10.65 8.95
N ILE A 185 1.74 -10.82 8.01
CA ILE A 185 2.65 -9.78 7.55
C ILE A 185 2.30 -9.39 6.11
N VAL A 186 2.05 -8.10 5.89
CA VAL A 186 1.84 -7.53 4.56
C VAL A 186 3.18 -7.03 4.04
N LEU A 187 3.72 -7.70 3.03
CA LEU A 187 4.93 -7.29 2.35
C LEU A 187 4.63 -6.10 1.45
N THR A 188 5.26 -4.98 1.72
CA THR A 188 4.98 -3.71 1.03
C THR A 188 6.23 -3.07 0.46
N GLY A 189 6.06 -2.14 -0.45
CA GLY A 189 7.08 -1.35 -1.10
C GLY A 189 6.43 -0.43 -2.11
N ILE A 190 7.22 0.30 -2.83
CA ILE A 190 6.77 1.16 -3.93
C ILE A 190 6.51 0.30 -5.18
N GLU A 191 7.42 -0.63 -5.47
CA GLU A 191 7.32 -1.58 -6.58
C GLU A 191 8.03 -2.90 -6.18
N ILE A 192 7.40 -3.69 -5.33
CA ILE A 192 8.03 -4.91 -4.76
C ILE A 192 8.42 -5.95 -5.82
N ALA A 193 7.82 -5.91 -7.01
CA ALA A 193 8.21 -6.72 -8.16
C ALA A 193 9.64 -6.40 -8.66
N SER A 194 10.20 -5.29 -8.24
CA SER A 194 11.59 -4.88 -8.56
C SER A 194 12.60 -5.25 -7.47
N TYR A 195 12.14 -5.90 -6.39
CA TYR A 195 12.99 -6.31 -5.28
C TYR A 195 14.23 -7.09 -5.75
N GLY A 196 15.36 -6.79 -5.14
CA GLY A 196 16.63 -7.50 -5.29
C GLY A 196 17.42 -7.15 -6.55
N ARG A 197 16.89 -6.31 -7.45
CA ARG A 197 17.59 -5.91 -8.68
C ARG A 197 18.85 -5.08 -8.44
N ASP A 198 18.92 -4.41 -7.31
CA ASP A 198 20.02 -3.57 -6.83
C ASP A 198 20.96 -4.31 -5.86
N LEU A 199 20.61 -5.52 -5.43
CA LEU A 199 21.43 -6.34 -4.54
C LEU A 199 22.55 -7.06 -5.29
N ALA A 200 23.61 -7.43 -4.56
CA ALA A 200 24.73 -8.23 -5.05
C ALA A 200 24.97 -9.44 -4.11
N PRO A 201 24.72 -10.68 -4.53
CA PRO A 201 24.19 -11.08 -5.85
C PRO A 201 22.74 -10.60 -6.06
N ARG A 202 22.33 -10.49 -7.34
CA ARG A 202 20.93 -10.19 -7.68
C ARG A 202 20.00 -11.27 -7.18
N LEU A 203 18.90 -10.81 -6.57
CA LEU A 203 17.82 -11.66 -6.10
C LEU A 203 16.49 -11.23 -6.74
N THR A 204 15.49 -12.10 -6.66
CA THR A 204 14.13 -11.80 -7.07
C THR A 204 13.22 -11.76 -5.84
N LEU A 205 12.03 -11.17 -6.00
CA LEU A 205 11.00 -11.26 -4.97
C LEU A 205 10.66 -12.72 -4.66
N THR A 206 10.66 -13.60 -5.67
CA THR A 206 10.37 -15.03 -5.49
C THR A 206 11.39 -15.72 -4.58
N ASP A 207 12.69 -15.37 -4.73
CA ASP A 207 13.76 -15.92 -3.88
C ASP A 207 13.56 -15.53 -2.41
N LEU A 208 13.17 -14.28 -2.15
CA LEU A 208 12.86 -13.81 -0.80
C LEU A 208 11.59 -14.48 -0.25
N LEU A 209 10.56 -14.62 -1.07
CA LEU A 209 9.29 -15.23 -0.64
C LEU A 209 9.48 -16.66 -0.22
N GLU A 210 10.23 -17.47 -0.97
CA GLU A 210 10.54 -18.86 -0.56
C GLU A 210 11.23 -18.93 0.80
N GLN A 211 12.17 -18.02 1.05
CA GLN A 211 12.87 -17.97 2.34
C GLN A 211 11.92 -17.58 3.49
N LEU A 212 11.09 -16.56 3.30
CA LEU A 212 10.14 -16.10 4.33
C LEU A 212 9.06 -17.15 4.62
N LEU A 213 8.44 -17.69 3.56
CA LEU A 213 7.36 -18.66 3.66
C LEU A 213 7.85 -19.99 4.29
N GLY A 214 9.03 -20.46 3.87
CA GLY A 214 9.62 -21.68 4.42
C GLY A 214 10.12 -21.54 5.85
N ALA A 215 10.66 -20.37 6.23
CA ALA A 215 11.20 -20.14 7.58
C ALA A 215 10.13 -19.84 8.63
N LEU A 216 8.92 -19.41 8.24
CA LEU A 216 7.87 -18.92 9.13
C LEU A 216 6.50 -19.48 8.72
N PRO A 217 6.27 -20.80 8.79
CA PRO A 217 5.05 -21.44 8.30
C PRO A 217 3.78 -20.99 9.04
N ASP A 218 3.89 -20.53 10.28
CA ASP A 218 2.77 -20.09 11.10
C ASP A 218 2.36 -18.63 10.85
N ILE A 219 3.10 -17.91 10.02
CA ILE A 219 2.83 -16.52 9.67
C ILE A 219 2.27 -16.45 8.25
N ARG A 220 1.10 -15.84 8.07
CA ARG A 220 0.56 -15.57 6.75
C ARG A 220 1.26 -14.37 6.13
N PHE A 221 1.79 -14.54 4.92
CA PHE A 221 2.37 -13.46 4.13
C PHE A 221 1.42 -13.01 3.04
N ARG A 222 1.15 -11.72 3.00
CA ARG A 222 0.33 -11.08 1.96
C ARG A 222 1.19 -10.15 1.12
N LEU A 223 1.05 -10.22 -0.19
CA LEU A 223 1.78 -9.36 -1.11
C LEU A 223 1.10 -8.00 -1.26
N GLY A 224 1.89 -6.96 -1.39
CA GLY A 224 1.48 -5.65 -1.87
C GLY A 224 1.20 -5.67 -3.37
N SER A 225 1.22 -4.48 -3.99
CA SER A 225 0.99 -4.34 -5.43
C SER A 225 2.13 -4.95 -6.25
N LEU A 226 1.78 -5.70 -7.29
CA LEU A 226 2.70 -6.39 -8.18
C LEU A 226 2.60 -5.87 -9.61
N ASP A 227 3.74 -5.71 -10.25
CA ASP A 227 3.79 -5.63 -11.70
C ASP A 227 3.51 -7.03 -12.29
N PRO A 228 2.60 -7.17 -13.26
CA PRO A 228 2.19 -8.48 -13.79
C PRO A 228 3.35 -9.29 -14.40
N ARG A 229 4.42 -8.63 -14.83
CA ARG A 229 5.57 -9.26 -15.49
C ARG A 229 6.37 -10.21 -14.62
N ILE A 230 6.24 -10.14 -13.28
CA ILE A 230 6.92 -11.11 -12.40
C ILE A 230 6.15 -12.42 -12.24
N ILE A 231 4.87 -12.43 -12.65
CA ILE A 231 4.03 -13.62 -12.54
C ILE A 231 4.31 -14.53 -13.74
N ASP A 232 5.43 -15.22 -13.72
CA ASP A 232 5.81 -16.25 -14.68
C ASP A 232 5.52 -17.66 -14.14
N GLU A 233 5.84 -18.69 -14.91
CA GLU A 233 5.65 -20.08 -14.48
C GLU A 233 6.51 -20.42 -13.25
N ALA A 234 7.74 -19.90 -13.20
CA ALA A 234 8.65 -20.13 -12.08
C ALA A 234 8.12 -19.53 -10.76
N PHE A 235 7.56 -18.31 -10.79
CA PHE A 235 6.88 -17.69 -9.63
C PHE A 235 5.77 -18.62 -9.12
N CYS A 236 4.93 -19.08 -10.02
CA CYS A 236 3.80 -19.92 -9.66
C CYS A 236 4.21 -21.29 -9.12
N GLU A 237 5.14 -21.99 -9.80
CA GLU A 237 5.61 -23.31 -9.42
C GLU A 237 6.31 -23.30 -8.05
N ARG A 238 7.16 -22.31 -7.82
CA ARG A 238 7.93 -22.20 -6.58
C ARG A 238 7.05 -21.86 -5.37
N LEU A 239 5.97 -21.10 -5.57
CA LEU A 239 5.15 -20.59 -4.46
C LEU A 239 3.86 -21.37 -4.19
N ARG A 240 3.37 -22.19 -5.15
CA ARG A 240 2.09 -22.92 -5.00
C ARG A 240 2.02 -23.91 -3.84
N GLY A 241 3.16 -24.34 -3.32
CA GLY A 241 3.25 -25.29 -2.20
C GLY A 241 3.18 -24.67 -0.82
N PHE A 242 3.11 -23.34 -0.70
CA PHE A 242 3.11 -22.66 0.60
C PHE A 242 1.69 -22.27 1.03
N ASP A 243 1.17 -22.93 2.05
CA ASP A 243 -0.17 -22.66 2.60
C ASP A 243 -0.27 -21.31 3.31
N ASN A 244 0.84 -20.77 3.77
CA ASN A 244 0.92 -19.48 4.46
C ASN A 244 1.07 -18.28 3.51
N LEU A 245 1.04 -18.48 2.19
CA LEU A 245 0.87 -17.39 1.23
C LEU A 245 -0.62 -16.99 1.16
N ALA A 246 -0.93 -15.72 1.34
CA ALA A 246 -2.27 -15.21 1.14
C ALA A 246 -2.64 -15.27 -0.36
N LEU A 247 -3.77 -15.90 -0.68
CA LEU A 247 -4.26 -16.06 -2.05
C LEU A 247 -4.98 -14.80 -2.55
N HIS A 248 -4.34 -13.67 -2.38
CA HIS A 248 -4.79 -12.36 -2.86
C HIS A 248 -3.64 -11.69 -3.59
N PHE A 249 -3.82 -11.45 -4.88
CA PHE A 249 -2.83 -10.82 -5.74
C PHE A 249 -3.37 -9.49 -6.25
N HIS A 250 -2.73 -8.40 -5.87
CA HIS A 250 -3.05 -7.08 -6.41
C HIS A 250 -2.12 -6.77 -7.57
N LEU A 251 -2.65 -6.76 -8.79
CA LEU A 251 -1.89 -6.53 -10.03
C LEU A 251 -2.14 -5.12 -10.55
N SER A 252 -1.08 -4.37 -10.83
CA SER A 252 -1.16 -2.98 -11.30
C SER A 252 -1.51 -2.91 -12.79
N MET A 253 -2.80 -3.04 -13.17
CA MET A 253 -3.26 -3.04 -14.56
C MET A 253 -3.22 -1.64 -15.21
N GLN A 254 -3.79 -0.67 -14.54
CA GLN A 254 -3.93 0.74 -14.93
C GLN A 254 -4.89 0.99 -16.11
N SER A 255 -4.89 0.19 -17.17
CA SER A 255 -5.82 0.21 -18.30
C SER A 255 -5.95 -1.18 -18.93
N GLY A 256 -7.08 -1.47 -19.56
CA GLY A 256 -7.30 -2.70 -20.34
C GLY A 256 -7.16 -2.50 -21.85
N CYS A 257 -6.70 -1.32 -22.30
CA CYS A 257 -6.51 -0.99 -23.70
C CYS A 257 -5.04 -0.74 -24.02
N ASP A 258 -4.48 -1.45 -25.00
CA ASP A 258 -3.04 -1.43 -25.31
C ASP A 258 -2.53 -0.05 -25.72
N SER A 259 -3.28 0.70 -26.53
CA SER A 259 -2.89 2.06 -26.91
C SER A 259 -2.83 3.04 -25.72
N VAL A 260 -3.68 2.84 -24.70
CA VAL A 260 -3.63 3.60 -23.45
C VAL A 260 -2.43 3.17 -22.61
N LEU A 261 -2.18 1.86 -22.48
CA LEU A 261 -1.02 1.32 -21.78
C LEU A 261 0.29 1.83 -22.38
N GLU A 262 0.40 1.91 -23.71
CA GLU A 262 1.56 2.49 -24.40
C GLU A 262 1.75 3.95 -24.03
N ARG A 263 0.70 4.78 -24.09
CA ARG A 263 0.75 6.20 -23.67
C ARG A 263 1.09 6.35 -22.19
N MET A 264 0.66 5.41 -21.35
CA MET A 264 1.04 5.35 -19.92
C MET A 264 2.50 4.94 -19.71
N GLY A 265 3.19 4.43 -20.73
CA GLY A 265 4.56 3.91 -20.63
C GLY A 265 4.62 2.56 -19.90
N ARG A 266 3.53 1.75 -19.97
CA ARG A 266 3.51 0.39 -19.44
C ARG A 266 4.25 -0.54 -20.39
N ARG A 267 4.88 -1.59 -19.80
CA ARG A 267 5.76 -2.51 -20.53
C ARG A 267 5.14 -3.89 -20.67
N TYR A 268 3.83 -3.96 -20.75
CA TYR A 268 3.03 -5.17 -21.00
C TYR A 268 1.77 -4.77 -21.79
N THR A 269 1.22 -5.73 -22.48
CA THR A 269 -0.05 -5.65 -23.21
C THR A 269 -1.20 -6.20 -22.36
N SER A 270 -2.43 -5.89 -22.77
CA SER A 270 -3.64 -6.47 -22.18
C SER A 270 -3.65 -8.01 -22.29
N ALA A 271 -3.14 -8.55 -23.39
CA ALA A 271 -3.03 -10.00 -23.61
C ALA A 271 -2.06 -10.65 -22.60
N GLU A 272 -0.88 -10.07 -22.38
CA GLU A 272 0.10 -10.55 -21.40
C GLU A 272 -0.45 -10.43 -19.95
N PHE A 273 -1.16 -9.35 -19.66
CA PHE A 273 -1.83 -9.20 -18.37
C PHE A 273 -2.89 -10.27 -18.13
N HIS A 274 -3.74 -10.54 -19.14
CA HIS A 274 -4.74 -11.61 -19.03
C HIS A 274 -4.10 -12.98 -18.86
N ALA A 275 -3.05 -13.29 -19.61
CA ALA A 275 -2.29 -14.54 -19.45
C ALA A 275 -1.70 -14.69 -18.03
N CYS A 276 -1.26 -13.58 -17.41
CA CYS A 276 -0.85 -13.55 -16.02
C CYS A 276 -2.00 -13.93 -15.07
N CYS A 277 -3.20 -13.37 -15.24
CA CYS A 277 -4.37 -13.74 -14.44
C CYS A 277 -4.72 -15.24 -14.56
N GLU A 278 -4.70 -15.77 -15.78
CA GLU A 278 -4.97 -17.19 -16.03
C GLU A 278 -3.91 -18.10 -15.39
N ARG A 279 -2.64 -17.69 -15.44
CA ARG A 279 -1.53 -18.42 -14.79
C ARG A 279 -1.72 -18.48 -13.27
N LEU A 280 -2.06 -17.35 -12.64
CA LEU A 280 -2.35 -17.32 -11.20
C LEU A 280 -3.51 -18.24 -10.83
N ARG A 281 -4.61 -18.24 -11.60
CA ARG A 281 -5.76 -19.11 -11.31
C ARG A 281 -5.46 -20.59 -11.47
N ARG A 282 -4.61 -20.96 -12.43
CA ARG A 282 -4.15 -22.36 -12.57
C ARG A 282 -3.30 -22.81 -11.40
N ALA A 283 -2.38 -21.94 -10.96
CA ALA A 283 -1.43 -22.28 -9.89
C ALA A 283 -2.04 -22.19 -8.49
N PHE A 284 -2.94 -21.24 -8.31
CA PHE A 284 -3.61 -20.94 -7.04
C PHE A 284 -5.12 -20.91 -7.25
N PRO A 285 -5.77 -22.09 -7.31
CA PRO A 285 -7.22 -22.16 -7.44
C PRO A 285 -7.90 -21.29 -6.39
N ASP A 286 -8.94 -20.57 -6.80
CA ASP A 286 -9.72 -19.67 -5.96
C ASP A 286 -9.00 -18.39 -5.50
N CYS A 287 -7.82 -18.08 -6.01
CA CYS A 287 -7.17 -16.83 -5.67
C CYS A 287 -8.04 -15.62 -6.08
N SER A 288 -8.01 -14.58 -5.28
CA SER A 288 -8.61 -13.30 -5.62
C SER A 288 -7.57 -12.41 -6.31
N ILE A 289 -7.95 -11.85 -7.45
CA ILE A 289 -7.13 -10.89 -8.19
C ILE A 289 -7.79 -9.53 -8.10
N THR A 290 -7.06 -8.54 -7.62
CA THR A 290 -7.53 -7.16 -7.53
C THR A 290 -6.63 -6.25 -8.35
N THR A 291 -7.14 -5.08 -8.75
CA THR A 291 -6.37 -4.17 -9.60
C THR A 291 -6.72 -2.71 -9.38
N ASP A 292 -5.84 -1.83 -9.89
CA ASP A 292 -6.09 -0.40 -10.05
C ASP A 292 -6.41 -0.09 -11.51
N LEU A 293 -7.34 0.84 -11.73
CA LEU A 293 -7.72 1.37 -13.04
C LEU A 293 -7.68 2.89 -13.01
N ILE A 294 -7.00 3.49 -13.97
CA ILE A 294 -7.04 4.93 -14.24
C ILE A 294 -7.91 5.18 -15.45
N VAL A 295 -8.94 6.00 -15.31
CA VAL A 295 -9.86 6.39 -16.40
C VAL A 295 -9.70 7.85 -16.78
N GLY A 296 -9.96 8.17 -18.02
CA GLY A 296 -9.83 9.55 -18.53
C GLY A 296 -8.37 9.98 -18.65
N PHE A 297 -7.49 9.06 -19.02
CA PHE A 297 -6.10 9.36 -19.36
C PHE A 297 -6.03 10.29 -20.60
N PRO A 298 -5.00 11.17 -20.73
CA PRO A 298 -4.90 12.07 -21.88
C PRO A 298 -5.06 11.33 -23.22
N GLY A 299 -5.96 11.82 -24.06
CA GLY A 299 -6.29 11.25 -25.36
C GLY A 299 -7.07 9.94 -25.33
N GLU A 300 -7.54 9.47 -24.16
CA GLU A 300 -8.38 8.27 -24.09
C GLU A 300 -9.72 8.51 -24.78
N THR A 301 -9.99 7.75 -25.85
CA THR A 301 -11.27 7.81 -26.58
C THR A 301 -12.35 7.00 -25.86
N GLU A 302 -13.61 7.16 -26.30
CA GLU A 302 -14.71 6.36 -25.76
C GLU A 302 -14.55 4.88 -26.12
N GLU A 303 -14.07 4.57 -27.31
CA GLU A 303 -13.82 3.20 -27.77
C GLU A 303 -12.72 2.51 -26.97
N GLU A 304 -11.64 3.22 -26.62
CA GLU A 304 -10.57 2.71 -25.77
C GLU A 304 -11.08 2.45 -24.34
N PHE A 305 -11.93 3.33 -23.82
CA PHE A 305 -12.56 3.15 -22.52
C PHE A 305 -13.50 1.93 -22.51
N GLU A 306 -14.37 1.77 -23.53
CA GLU A 306 -15.23 0.58 -23.68
C GLU A 306 -14.40 -0.71 -23.78
N THR A 307 -13.27 -0.67 -24.47
CA THR A 307 -12.33 -1.79 -24.55
C THR A 307 -11.81 -2.16 -23.16
N THR A 308 -11.50 -1.14 -22.34
CA THR A 308 -11.09 -1.35 -20.95
C THR A 308 -12.20 -1.97 -20.11
N LEU A 309 -13.47 -1.54 -20.25
CA LEU A 309 -14.59 -2.14 -19.51
C LEU A 309 -14.76 -3.63 -19.85
N ARG A 310 -14.76 -3.98 -21.15
CA ARG A 310 -14.82 -5.39 -21.60
C ARG A 310 -13.63 -6.20 -21.05
N PHE A 311 -12.46 -5.58 -20.93
CA PHE A 311 -11.28 -6.25 -20.39
C PHE A 311 -11.41 -6.53 -18.88
N LEU A 312 -12.04 -5.62 -18.11
CA LEU A 312 -12.36 -5.89 -16.70
C LEU A 312 -13.24 -7.15 -16.56
N GLU A 313 -14.27 -7.28 -17.38
CA GLU A 313 -15.16 -8.44 -17.38
C GLU A 313 -14.41 -9.71 -17.74
N LYS A 314 -13.57 -9.67 -18.77
CA LYS A 314 -12.75 -10.79 -19.21
C LYS A 314 -11.80 -11.27 -18.11
N CYS A 315 -11.19 -10.37 -17.35
CA CYS A 315 -10.28 -10.71 -16.25
C CYS A 315 -10.99 -11.13 -14.97
N ALA A 316 -12.30 -10.88 -14.80
CA ALA A 316 -13.11 -11.27 -13.65
C ALA A 316 -12.47 -10.93 -12.30
N PHE A 317 -12.15 -9.64 -12.10
CA PHE A 317 -11.49 -9.18 -10.89
C PHE A 317 -12.37 -9.29 -9.63
N ALA A 318 -11.73 -9.63 -8.50
CA ALA A 318 -12.38 -9.62 -7.20
C ALA A 318 -12.65 -8.19 -6.68
N SER A 319 -11.83 -7.22 -7.10
CA SER A 319 -12.04 -5.80 -6.84
C SER A 319 -11.23 -4.95 -7.82
N VAL A 320 -11.77 -3.79 -8.19
CA VAL A 320 -11.10 -2.79 -9.03
C VAL A 320 -11.15 -1.44 -8.33
N HIS A 321 -10.01 -0.86 -8.05
CA HIS A 321 -9.92 0.50 -7.54
C HIS A 321 -9.87 1.48 -8.71
N VAL A 322 -10.93 2.25 -8.90
CA VAL A 322 -11.07 3.16 -10.04
C VAL A 322 -10.66 4.57 -9.64
N PHE A 323 -9.71 5.12 -10.39
CA PHE A 323 -9.18 6.47 -10.22
C PHE A 323 -9.42 7.30 -11.48
N PRO A 324 -10.13 8.44 -11.41
CA PRO A 324 -10.07 9.40 -12.49
C PRO A 324 -8.64 9.95 -12.59
N TYR A 325 -8.12 10.06 -13.82
CA TYR A 325 -6.79 10.62 -14.03
C TYR A 325 -6.67 12.03 -13.44
N SER A 326 -5.63 12.22 -12.63
CA SER A 326 -5.30 13.51 -11.99
C SER A 326 -3.94 13.98 -12.53
N PRO A 327 -3.87 15.08 -13.28
CA PRO A 327 -2.60 15.63 -13.74
C PRO A 327 -1.66 15.92 -12.56
N ARG A 328 -0.41 15.54 -12.70
CA ARG A 328 0.64 15.82 -11.73
C ARG A 328 1.74 16.63 -12.39
N GLU A 329 1.97 17.83 -11.90
CA GLU A 329 3.08 18.67 -12.34
C GLU A 329 4.41 17.89 -12.25
N GLY A 330 5.27 18.04 -13.26
CA GLY A 330 6.53 17.31 -13.38
C GLY A 330 6.40 15.89 -13.95
N THR A 331 5.20 15.45 -14.34
CA THR A 331 5.00 14.17 -15.04
C THR A 331 4.71 14.39 -16.53
N LYS A 332 5.22 13.48 -17.37
CA LYS A 332 5.00 13.57 -18.83
C LYS A 332 3.51 13.64 -19.21
N ALA A 333 2.65 12.91 -18.53
CA ALA A 333 1.23 12.87 -18.82
C ALA A 333 0.51 14.19 -18.50
N ALA A 334 1.04 15.03 -17.61
CA ALA A 334 0.46 16.35 -17.35
C ALA A 334 0.54 17.28 -18.57
N ASP A 335 1.62 17.13 -19.36
CA ASP A 335 1.91 17.95 -20.54
C ASP A 335 1.39 17.32 -21.86
N MET A 336 0.80 16.12 -21.80
CA MET A 336 0.23 15.47 -22.99
C MET A 336 -0.99 16.24 -23.51
N PRO A 337 -1.15 16.35 -24.84
CA PRO A 337 -2.37 16.88 -25.45
C PRO A 337 -3.56 15.95 -25.18
N GLY A 338 -4.78 16.46 -25.39
CA GLY A 338 -5.99 15.66 -25.24
C GLY A 338 -6.39 15.43 -23.79
N GLN A 339 -6.07 16.37 -22.88
CA GLN A 339 -6.58 16.34 -21.51
C GLN A 339 -8.11 16.35 -21.53
N LEU A 340 -8.73 15.37 -20.87
CA LEU A 340 -10.18 15.26 -20.80
C LEU A 340 -10.76 16.14 -19.67
N ASP A 341 -11.99 16.59 -19.89
CA ASP A 341 -12.74 17.35 -18.91
C ASP A 341 -13.06 16.52 -17.66
N LYS A 342 -13.18 17.20 -16.52
CA LYS A 342 -13.53 16.56 -15.24
C LYS A 342 -14.85 15.79 -15.32
N ALA A 343 -15.83 16.29 -16.08
CA ALA A 343 -17.14 15.64 -16.24
C ALA A 343 -16.99 14.27 -16.93
N VAL A 344 -16.22 14.18 -18.01
CA VAL A 344 -15.93 12.94 -18.70
C VAL A 344 -15.20 11.93 -17.80
N LYS A 345 -14.17 12.39 -17.07
CA LYS A 345 -13.44 11.55 -16.12
C LYS A 345 -14.34 10.99 -15.01
N THR A 346 -15.26 11.81 -14.51
CA THR A 346 -16.21 11.40 -13.46
C THR A 346 -17.21 10.37 -14.01
N GLU A 347 -17.78 10.63 -15.18
CA GLU A 347 -18.73 9.73 -15.84
C GLU A 347 -18.08 8.36 -16.10
N ARG A 348 -16.87 8.32 -16.68
CA ARG A 348 -16.12 7.08 -16.90
C ARG A 348 -15.80 6.36 -15.59
N ALA A 349 -15.39 7.09 -14.54
CA ALA A 349 -15.15 6.49 -13.23
C ALA A 349 -16.41 5.84 -12.67
N ASP A 350 -17.57 6.45 -12.81
CA ASP A 350 -18.82 5.90 -12.28
C ASP A 350 -19.30 4.69 -13.09
N ARG A 351 -19.09 4.67 -14.42
CA ARG A 351 -19.35 3.48 -15.25
C ARG A 351 -18.43 2.32 -14.84
N ALA A 352 -17.13 2.56 -14.73
CA ALA A 352 -16.16 1.55 -14.33
C ALA A 352 -16.45 1.00 -12.94
N LYS A 353 -16.85 1.84 -11.98
CA LYS A 353 -17.26 1.41 -10.62
C LYS A 353 -18.49 0.50 -10.66
N ARG A 354 -19.47 0.76 -11.53
CA ARG A 354 -20.63 -0.14 -11.67
C ARG A 354 -20.21 -1.52 -12.16
N VAL A 355 -19.36 -1.61 -13.18
CA VAL A 355 -18.79 -2.88 -13.64
C VAL A 355 -18.02 -3.57 -12.53
N ALA A 356 -17.13 -2.85 -11.86
CA ALA A 356 -16.33 -3.35 -10.74
C ALA A 356 -17.19 -3.91 -9.59
N ALA A 357 -18.32 -3.27 -9.27
CA ALA A 357 -19.24 -3.72 -8.23
C ALA A 357 -19.86 -5.09 -8.56
N VAL A 358 -20.30 -5.27 -9.80
CA VAL A 358 -20.86 -6.55 -10.29
C VAL A 358 -19.81 -7.65 -10.25
N LEU A 359 -18.59 -7.39 -10.70
CA LEU A 359 -17.49 -8.35 -10.69
C LEU A 359 -17.12 -8.75 -9.25
N SER A 360 -17.03 -7.78 -8.35
CA SER A 360 -16.71 -8.02 -6.95
C SER A 360 -17.79 -8.86 -6.26
N GLU A 361 -19.06 -8.59 -6.53
CA GLU A 361 -20.17 -9.38 -5.99
C GLU A 361 -20.13 -10.82 -6.52
N ASN A 362 -19.95 -11.01 -7.83
CA ASN A 362 -19.86 -12.33 -8.46
C ASN A 362 -18.69 -13.15 -7.88
N CYS A 363 -17.54 -12.52 -7.69
CA CYS A 363 -16.38 -13.17 -7.06
C CYS A 363 -16.75 -13.65 -5.64
N ARG A 364 -17.30 -12.78 -4.80
CA ARG A 364 -17.67 -13.14 -3.42
C ARG A 364 -18.74 -14.22 -3.34
N ARG A 365 -19.74 -14.21 -4.24
CA ARG A 365 -20.75 -15.28 -4.33
C ARG A 365 -20.14 -16.66 -4.50
N GLY A 366 -19.02 -16.77 -5.26
CA GLY A 366 -18.29 -18.02 -5.44
C GLY A 366 -17.64 -18.58 -4.18
N PHE A 367 -17.57 -17.81 -3.10
CA PHE A 367 -17.02 -18.26 -1.82
C PHE A 367 -18.09 -18.70 -0.81
N ILE A 368 -19.38 -18.48 -1.08
CA ILE A 368 -20.46 -18.92 -0.18
C ILE A 368 -20.44 -20.45 -0.01
N GLY A 369 -20.55 -20.91 1.23
CA GLY A 369 -20.47 -22.31 1.62
C GLY A 369 -19.07 -22.81 1.95
N ARG A 370 -18.02 -22.03 1.63
CA ARG A 370 -16.63 -22.42 1.94
C ARG A 370 -16.26 -22.14 3.38
N GLU A 371 -15.35 -22.94 3.90
CA GLU A 371 -14.74 -22.73 5.21
C GLU A 371 -13.33 -22.16 5.05
N LEU A 372 -12.99 -21.20 5.89
CA LEU A 372 -11.62 -20.65 5.94
C LEU A 372 -11.30 -20.10 7.32
N GLU A 373 -10.01 -19.96 7.57
CA GLU A 373 -9.51 -19.27 8.73
C GLU A 373 -9.51 -17.76 8.50
N VAL A 374 -10.02 -17.03 9.48
CA VAL A 374 -10.06 -15.56 9.51
C VAL A 374 -9.41 -15.00 10.76
N LEU A 375 -8.87 -13.81 10.62
CA LEU A 375 -8.26 -13.05 11.70
C LEU A 375 -9.15 -11.86 12.05
N PRO A 376 -9.87 -11.86 13.21
CA PRO A 376 -10.71 -10.75 13.64
C PRO A 376 -9.87 -9.51 13.95
N GLU A 377 -10.31 -8.34 13.46
CA GLU A 377 -9.56 -7.09 13.59
C GLU A 377 -10.23 -6.10 14.54
N HIS A 378 -11.48 -5.77 14.31
CA HIS A 378 -12.21 -4.76 15.10
C HIS A 378 -13.72 -4.98 15.05
N PRO A 379 -14.44 -4.50 16.08
CA PRO A 379 -15.89 -4.47 16.06
C PRO A 379 -16.42 -3.52 14.97
N ALA A 380 -17.47 -3.90 14.26
CA ALA A 380 -18.05 -3.17 13.13
C ALA A 380 -19.60 -3.22 13.14
N GLY A 381 -20.24 -2.56 14.14
CA GLY A 381 -21.70 -2.47 14.22
C GLY A 381 -22.38 -3.79 14.56
N GLY A 382 -22.04 -4.40 15.70
CA GLY A 382 -22.62 -5.65 16.21
C GLY A 382 -22.01 -6.92 15.65
N VAL A 383 -21.03 -6.81 14.73
CA VAL A 383 -20.24 -7.90 14.18
C VAL A 383 -18.76 -7.57 14.29
N TRP A 384 -17.89 -8.58 14.14
CA TRP A 384 -16.45 -8.37 13.99
C TRP A 384 -16.07 -8.36 12.52
N ALA A 385 -15.35 -7.32 12.09
CA ALA A 385 -14.67 -7.35 10.81
C ALA A 385 -13.40 -8.19 10.95
N ALA A 386 -13.22 -9.13 10.03
CA ALA A 386 -12.11 -10.07 9.98
C ALA A 386 -11.55 -10.18 8.56
N HIS A 387 -10.33 -10.67 8.43
CA HIS A 387 -9.71 -10.95 7.15
C HIS A 387 -9.23 -12.39 7.04
N GLY A 388 -9.57 -13.02 5.91
CA GLY A 388 -9.03 -14.30 5.49
C GLY A 388 -7.91 -14.14 4.46
N ARG A 389 -7.48 -15.26 3.88
CA ARG A 389 -6.39 -15.29 2.89
C ARG A 389 -6.72 -14.62 1.53
N TYR A 390 -8.01 -14.36 1.24
CA TYR A 390 -8.48 -13.90 -0.08
C TYR A 390 -8.64 -12.38 -0.21
N GLY A 391 -8.46 -11.59 0.85
CA GLY A 391 -8.36 -10.14 0.79
C GLY A 391 -9.67 -9.34 0.84
N PHE A 392 -10.85 -9.97 0.84
CA PHE A 392 -12.12 -9.31 1.11
C PHE A 392 -12.49 -9.41 2.59
N PRO A 393 -13.29 -8.45 3.14
CA PRO A 393 -13.74 -8.49 4.52
C PRO A 393 -14.67 -9.65 4.81
N ILE A 394 -14.58 -10.19 6.01
CA ILE A 394 -15.49 -11.22 6.52
C ILE A 394 -16.05 -10.70 7.84
N TYR A 395 -17.35 -10.75 7.98
CA TYR A 395 -18.09 -10.26 9.14
C TYR A 395 -18.62 -11.45 9.95
N ILE A 396 -18.15 -11.58 11.19
CA ILE A 396 -18.49 -12.70 12.07
C ILE A 396 -19.22 -12.20 13.31
N GLU A 397 -20.22 -12.96 13.74
CA GLU A 397 -20.98 -12.74 14.97
C GLU A 397 -20.47 -13.69 16.08
N GLY A 398 -20.52 -13.25 17.33
CA GLY A 398 -20.20 -14.10 18.47
C GLY A 398 -19.55 -13.34 19.62
N GLU A 399 -19.96 -13.65 20.84
CA GLU A 399 -19.40 -13.05 22.07
C GLU A 399 -17.98 -13.54 22.36
N GLN A 400 -17.59 -14.70 21.81
CA GLN A 400 -16.26 -15.31 22.01
C GLN A 400 -15.25 -14.92 20.93
N VAL A 401 -15.58 -13.91 20.09
CA VAL A 401 -14.66 -13.38 19.08
C VAL A 401 -13.73 -12.37 19.74
N HIS A 402 -12.45 -12.66 19.68
CA HIS A 402 -11.42 -11.76 20.21
C HIS A 402 -10.47 -11.32 19.10
N LYS A 403 -10.04 -10.07 19.20
CA LYS A 403 -9.05 -9.50 18.29
C LYS A 403 -7.79 -10.35 18.21
N ASN A 404 -7.26 -10.50 17.01
CA ASN A 404 -6.00 -11.22 16.74
C ASN A 404 -5.99 -12.71 17.16
N GLN A 405 -7.18 -13.31 17.33
CA GLN A 405 -7.31 -14.74 17.57
C GLN A 405 -7.92 -15.41 16.34
N PRO A 406 -7.18 -16.24 15.60
CA PRO A 406 -7.71 -16.94 14.43
C PRO A 406 -8.98 -17.71 14.73
N ARG A 407 -9.95 -17.68 13.82
CA ARG A 407 -11.21 -18.43 13.88
C ARG A 407 -11.47 -19.11 12.56
N ARG A 408 -11.97 -20.33 12.59
CA ARG A 408 -12.48 -21.01 11.41
C ARG A 408 -13.95 -20.65 11.23
N VAL A 409 -14.32 -20.22 10.03
CA VAL A 409 -15.68 -19.80 9.71
C VAL A 409 -16.16 -20.40 8.40
N ARG A 410 -17.48 -20.68 8.32
CA ARG A 410 -18.17 -20.98 7.06
C ARG A 410 -18.81 -19.71 6.53
N LEU A 411 -18.55 -19.39 5.27
CA LEU A 411 -19.09 -18.21 4.60
C LEU A 411 -20.55 -18.48 4.19
N THR A 412 -21.47 -17.58 4.55
CA THR A 412 -22.91 -17.87 4.41
C THR A 412 -23.63 -16.95 3.43
N THR A 413 -23.38 -15.64 3.46
CA THR A 413 -24.11 -14.70 2.61
C THR A 413 -23.29 -13.45 2.33
N LEU A 414 -23.66 -12.72 1.27
CA LEU A 414 -23.13 -11.39 1.02
C LEU A 414 -23.52 -10.42 2.14
N TYR A 415 -22.58 -9.62 2.59
CA TYR A 415 -22.82 -8.61 3.62
C TYR A 415 -21.89 -7.40 3.42
N LYS A 416 -22.45 -6.21 3.30
CA LYS A 416 -21.70 -4.97 3.02
C LYS A 416 -20.75 -5.17 1.81
N ASP A 417 -19.48 -4.87 2.00
CA ASP A 417 -18.41 -5.03 1.02
C ASP A 417 -17.70 -6.40 1.09
N GLY A 418 -18.23 -7.34 1.87
CA GLY A 418 -17.66 -8.66 2.13
C GLY A 418 -18.70 -9.79 2.21
N LEU A 419 -18.45 -10.74 3.10
CA LEU A 419 -19.29 -11.90 3.38
C LEU A 419 -19.56 -12.04 4.89
N LYS A 420 -20.72 -12.55 5.29
CA LYS A 420 -20.91 -13.09 6.65
C LYS A 420 -20.25 -14.45 6.78
N GLY A 421 -19.68 -14.70 7.96
CA GLY A 421 -19.14 -15.98 8.36
C GLY A 421 -19.75 -16.45 9.68
N GLU A 422 -20.12 -17.72 9.76
CA GLU A 422 -20.49 -18.41 10.98
C GLU A 422 -19.32 -19.20 11.51
N ILE A 423 -19.03 -19.11 12.81
CA ILE A 423 -17.94 -19.85 13.43
C ILE A 423 -18.27 -21.34 13.34
N VAL A 424 -17.33 -22.13 12.84
CA VAL A 424 -17.36 -23.58 12.87
C VAL A 424 -16.29 -24.05 13.86
N GLU A 425 -16.64 -25.02 14.69
CA GLU A 425 -15.75 -25.56 15.72
C GLU A 425 -14.51 -26.26 15.12
#